data_5c75e4fada627861facd7e7cd95b0869
#
_entry.id   5c75e4fada627861facd7e7cd95b0869
#
_cell.length_a   1.000
_cell.length_b   1.000
_cell.length_c   1.000
_cell.angle_alpha   90.00
_cell.angle_beta   90.00
_cell.angle_gamma   90.00
#
_symmetry.space_group_name_H-M   'P 1'
#
loop_
_entity.id
_entity.type
_entity.pdbx_description
1 polymer ?
#
loop_
_entity_poly.entity_id
_entity_poly.type
_entity_poly.pdbx_seq_one_letter_code
_entity_poly.pdbx_strand_id
1 'polypeptide(L)'
;HIASLIQEQNVIPGISNKILSHVVDTIAVGFEAANVRFRRPGKCIYTGNPIRPDIIEAKREESRRELGISPDTFMVLITGGSRGARSINNAMAGVHAYFKNDDHLCLYHVTGTLEYDKIIEKVHADKEGRVGKAGRIIKYEYHMPRALAAADLIICRAGAVSLAELAARGLPAILIPYPYAAEDHQTFNARVFVAAGAARMIVDKYLTDKELIQDITYLKDTPAALHSMSDASAGLGRIHAGRDIARLALELAEKGSK
;
A
#
# COMPACT_ATOMS: atom_id res chain seq x y z
N HIS A 1 -33.86 -12.53 -16.53
CA HIS A 1 -32.85 -12.28 -15.48
C HIS A 1 -31.68 -11.51 -16.09
N ILE A 2 -31.27 -10.42 -15.46
CA ILE A 2 -30.03 -9.69 -15.87
C ILE A 2 -28.88 -10.25 -15.02
N ALA A 3 -27.90 -10.83 -15.68
CA ALA A 3 -26.71 -11.34 -15.02
C ALA A 3 -25.94 -10.20 -14.32
N SER A 4 -25.47 -10.46 -13.11
CA SER A 4 -24.92 -9.41 -12.24
C SER A 4 -23.67 -9.87 -11.50
N LEU A 5 -22.69 -8.93 -11.41
CA LEU A 5 -21.43 -9.11 -10.72
C LEU A 5 -21.17 -7.90 -9.82
N ILE A 6 -20.66 -8.15 -8.61
CA ILE A 6 -20.09 -7.11 -7.74
C ILE A 6 -18.62 -7.40 -7.46
N GLN A 7 -17.88 -6.34 -7.14
CA GLN A 7 -16.48 -6.44 -6.73
C GLN A 7 -16.35 -5.94 -5.29
N GLU A 8 -15.73 -6.76 -4.42
CA GLU A 8 -15.36 -6.38 -3.06
C GLU A 8 -13.85 -6.22 -2.94
N GLN A 9 -13.40 -5.05 -2.56
CA GLN A 9 -11.99 -4.72 -2.49
C GLN A 9 -11.33 -5.16 -1.18
N ASN A 10 -12.07 -5.14 -0.06
CA ASN A 10 -11.56 -5.35 1.28
C ASN A 10 -11.79 -6.77 1.80
N VAL A 11 -11.06 -7.15 2.85
CA VAL A 11 -11.29 -8.39 3.58
C VAL A 11 -12.66 -8.39 4.28
N ILE A 12 -13.07 -7.22 4.81
CA ILE A 12 -14.41 -7.05 5.40
C ILE A 12 -15.30 -6.39 4.36
N PRO A 13 -16.33 -7.09 3.85
CA PRO A 13 -17.21 -6.53 2.84
C PRO A 13 -18.01 -5.35 3.38
N GLY A 14 -18.11 -4.30 2.55
CA GLY A 14 -18.98 -3.17 2.83
C GLY A 14 -20.48 -3.57 2.87
N ILE A 15 -21.30 -2.79 3.59
CA ILE A 15 -22.73 -3.07 3.79
C ILE A 15 -23.46 -3.27 2.46
N SER A 16 -23.21 -2.42 1.46
CA SER A 16 -23.83 -2.53 0.14
C SER A 16 -23.51 -3.88 -0.52
N ASN A 17 -22.24 -4.32 -0.49
CA ASN A 17 -21.83 -5.60 -1.04
C ASN A 17 -22.40 -6.78 -0.26
N LYS A 18 -22.53 -6.67 1.08
CA LYS A 18 -23.23 -7.69 1.90
C LYS A 18 -24.68 -7.86 1.46
N ILE A 19 -25.42 -6.76 1.25
CA ILE A 19 -26.82 -6.79 0.80
C ILE A 19 -26.91 -7.36 -0.63
N LEU A 20 -26.14 -6.82 -1.57
CA LEU A 20 -26.15 -7.23 -2.97
C LEU A 20 -25.73 -8.69 -3.17
N SER A 21 -24.89 -9.25 -2.30
CA SER A 21 -24.44 -10.64 -2.36
C SER A 21 -25.58 -11.67 -2.36
N HIS A 22 -26.75 -11.29 -1.84
CA HIS A 22 -27.93 -12.18 -1.84
C HIS A 22 -28.53 -12.37 -3.23
N VAL A 23 -28.43 -11.35 -4.08
CA VAL A 23 -29.14 -11.31 -5.37
C VAL A 23 -28.21 -11.47 -6.57
N VAL A 24 -26.93 -11.02 -6.49
CA VAL A 24 -25.98 -11.13 -7.60
C VAL A 24 -25.56 -12.56 -7.90
N ASP A 25 -25.13 -12.81 -9.11
CA ASP A 25 -24.69 -14.13 -9.58
C ASP A 25 -23.25 -14.43 -9.14
N THR A 26 -22.37 -13.44 -9.17
CA THR A 26 -20.94 -13.60 -8.88
C THR A 26 -20.40 -12.44 -8.05
N ILE A 27 -19.43 -12.74 -7.19
CA ILE A 27 -18.72 -11.79 -6.35
C ILE A 27 -17.23 -11.93 -6.63
N ALA A 28 -16.63 -10.94 -7.28
CA ALA A 28 -15.17 -10.85 -7.42
C ALA A 28 -14.59 -10.29 -6.12
N VAL A 29 -13.67 -10.99 -5.46
CA VAL A 29 -13.08 -10.54 -4.19
C VAL A 29 -11.61 -10.20 -4.35
N GLY A 30 -11.20 -9.09 -3.74
CA GLY A 30 -9.83 -8.59 -3.73
C GLY A 30 -8.89 -9.37 -2.81
N PHE A 31 -9.44 -10.03 -1.78
CA PHE A 31 -8.73 -10.89 -0.84
C PHE A 31 -9.46 -12.23 -0.70
N GLU A 32 -8.71 -13.32 -0.71
CA GLU A 32 -9.28 -14.65 -0.54
C GLU A 32 -10.00 -14.78 0.82
N ALA A 33 -9.46 -14.14 1.86
CA ALA A 33 -10.02 -14.09 3.19
C ALA A 33 -11.44 -13.43 3.26
N ALA A 34 -11.86 -12.71 2.22
CA ALA A 34 -13.20 -12.15 2.13
C ALA A 34 -14.28 -13.23 1.84
N ASN A 35 -13.92 -14.36 1.24
CA ASN A 35 -14.87 -15.40 0.84
C ASN A 35 -15.78 -15.85 2.01
N VAL A 36 -15.19 -16.11 3.16
CA VAL A 36 -15.91 -16.59 4.36
C VAL A 36 -16.77 -15.51 5.04
N ARG A 37 -16.68 -14.27 4.58
CA ARG A 37 -17.46 -13.14 5.09
C ARG A 37 -18.81 -12.99 4.39
N PHE A 38 -19.00 -13.67 3.27
CA PHE A 38 -20.27 -13.70 2.55
C PHE A 38 -21.10 -14.92 2.96
N ARG A 39 -22.42 -14.75 2.99
CA ARG A 39 -23.35 -15.83 3.33
C ARG A 39 -23.34 -16.99 2.32
N ARG A 40 -22.96 -16.69 1.06
CA ARG A 40 -22.87 -17.65 -0.04
C ARG A 40 -21.45 -17.63 -0.63
N PRO A 41 -20.46 -18.22 0.06
CA PRO A 41 -19.07 -18.19 -0.38
C PRO A 41 -18.85 -18.85 -1.75
N GLY A 42 -19.72 -19.77 -2.18
CA GLY A 42 -19.66 -20.40 -3.51
C GLY A 42 -19.89 -19.45 -4.69
N LYS A 43 -20.37 -18.21 -4.45
CA LYS A 43 -20.43 -17.16 -5.48
C LYS A 43 -19.15 -16.31 -5.56
N CYS A 44 -18.25 -16.46 -4.59
CA CYS A 44 -17.03 -15.66 -4.52
C CYS A 44 -15.94 -16.26 -5.41
N ILE A 45 -15.30 -15.40 -6.18
CA ILE A 45 -14.12 -15.73 -7.00
C ILE A 45 -12.99 -14.79 -6.59
N TYR A 46 -11.88 -15.35 -6.14
CA TYR A 46 -10.70 -14.57 -5.79
C TYR A 46 -9.98 -14.10 -7.06
N THR A 47 -10.14 -12.85 -7.41
CA THR A 47 -9.50 -12.19 -8.56
C THR A 47 -8.32 -11.31 -8.15
N GLY A 48 -8.29 -10.84 -6.92
CA GLY A 48 -7.50 -9.70 -6.50
C GLY A 48 -8.18 -8.38 -6.82
N ASN A 49 -7.51 -7.27 -6.48
CA ASN A 49 -7.95 -5.92 -6.80
C ASN A 49 -7.30 -5.43 -8.09
N PRO A 50 -8.06 -4.79 -9.01
CA PRO A 50 -7.49 -4.17 -10.20
C PRO A 50 -6.46 -3.11 -9.83
N ILE A 51 -5.34 -3.13 -10.54
CA ILE A 51 -4.27 -2.15 -10.42
C ILE A 51 -4.01 -1.50 -11.77
N ARG A 52 -3.43 -0.31 -11.76
CA ARG A 52 -3.10 0.41 -12.99
C ARG A 52 -1.90 -0.25 -13.67
N PRO A 53 -1.89 -0.35 -15.02
CA PRO A 53 -0.76 -0.94 -15.76
C PRO A 53 0.57 -0.25 -15.47
N ASP A 54 0.59 1.08 -15.34
CA ASP A 54 1.77 1.89 -15.06
C ASP A 54 2.49 1.50 -13.74
N ILE A 55 1.75 0.94 -12.76
CA ILE A 55 2.34 0.38 -11.54
C ILE A 55 3.24 -0.83 -11.86
N ILE A 56 2.82 -1.68 -12.78
CA ILE A 56 3.56 -2.90 -13.14
C ILE A 56 4.73 -2.56 -14.06
N GLU A 57 4.52 -1.64 -15.01
CA GLU A 57 5.46 -1.30 -16.07
C GLU A 57 6.63 -0.43 -15.60
N ALA A 58 6.48 0.31 -14.49
CA ALA A 58 7.52 1.17 -13.97
C ALA A 58 8.80 0.39 -13.64
N LYS A 59 9.94 0.82 -14.21
CA LYS A 59 11.23 0.17 -14.03
C LYS A 59 12.00 0.82 -12.88
N ARG A 60 12.54 -0.01 -11.98
CA ARG A 60 13.26 0.45 -10.78
C ARG A 60 14.44 1.38 -11.12
N GLU A 61 15.31 0.96 -12.01
CA GLU A 61 16.53 1.70 -12.36
C GLU A 61 16.21 3.08 -12.97
N GLU A 62 15.23 3.12 -13.89
CA GLU A 62 14.75 4.34 -14.50
C GLU A 62 14.13 5.28 -13.46
N SER A 63 13.25 4.74 -12.62
CA SER A 63 12.59 5.47 -11.54
C SER A 63 13.59 6.08 -10.55
N ARG A 64 14.61 5.32 -10.14
CA ARG A 64 15.67 5.82 -9.24
C ARG A 64 16.49 6.93 -9.90
N ARG A 65 16.85 6.77 -11.18
CA ARG A 65 17.58 7.80 -11.94
C ARG A 65 16.78 9.09 -12.02
N GLU A 66 15.48 9.02 -12.34
CA GLU A 66 14.61 10.19 -12.41
C GLU A 66 14.43 10.89 -11.07
N LEU A 67 14.37 10.13 -9.98
CA LEU A 67 14.30 10.65 -8.63
C LEU A 67 15.66 11.12 -8.09
N GLY A 68 16.77 10.88 -8.84
CA GLY A 68 18.12 11.20 -8.39
C GLY A 68 18.53 10.41 -7.16
N ILE A 69 18.13 9.12 -7.08
CA ILE A 69 18.47 8.22 -5.98
C ILE A 69 19.52 7.23 -6.45
N SER A 70 20.65 7.16 -5.74
CA SER A 70 21.71 6.21 -6.05
C SER A 70 21.24 4.75 -5.97
N PRO A 71 21.76 3.84 -6.83
CA PRO A 71 21.45 2.41 -6.75
C PRO A 71 21.65 1.81 -5.35
N ASP A 72 22.69 2.26 -4.62
CA ASP A 72 23.09 1.74 -3.31
C ASP A 72 22.36 2.41 -2.13
N THR A 73 21.53 3.43 -2.38
CA THR A 73 20.76 4.11 -1.31
C THR A 73 19.52 3.31 -0.95
N PHE A 74 19.33 2.99 0.32
CA PHE A 74 18.08 2.38 0.81
C PHE A 74 16.96 3.41 0.79
N MET A 75 15.95 3.22 -0.06
CA MET A 75 14.82 4.16 -0.18
C MET A 75 13.61 3.68 0.59
N VAL A 76 13.19 4.45 1.57
CA VAL A 76 11.89 4.31 2.25
C VAL A 76 10.91 5.32 1.67
N LEU A 77 9.83 4.82 1.05
CA LEU A 77 8.71 5.64 0.62
C LEU A 77 7.72 5.78 1.78
N ILE A 78 7.34 6.99 2.14
CA ILE A 78 6.37 7.25 3.20
C ILE A 78 5.17 7.98 2.61
N THR A 79 3.95 7.42 2.77
CA THR A 79 2.72 8.07 2.30
C THR A 79 1.49 7.73 3.15
N GLY A 80 0.70 8.73 3.44
CA GLY A 80 -0.61 8.59 4.08
C GLY A 80 -1.79 8.62 3.12
N GLY A 81 -1.53 8.55 1.79
CA GLY A 81 -2.52 8.79 0.74
C GLY A 81 -2.63 10.27 0.35
N SER A 82 -3.54 10.61 -0.56
CA SER A 82 -3.65 11.95 -1.18
C SER A 82 -3.86 13.10 -0.20
N ARG A 83 -4.55 12.85 0.91
CA ARG A 83 -4.80 13.86 1.97
C ARG A 83 -3.71 13.87 3.04
N GLY A 84 -2.81 12.88 3.01
CA GLY A 84 -1.83 12.63 4.06
C GLY A 84 -2.41 11.90 5.27
N ALA A 85 -1.53 11.50 6.20
CA ALA A 85 -1.90 10.87 7.46
C ALA A 85 -1.15 11.55 8.62
N ARG A 86 -1.87 12.33 9.42
CA ARG A 86 -1.28 13.15 10.48
C ARG A 86 -0.43 12.36 11.48
N SER A 87 -0.88 11.17 11.88
CA SER A 87 -0.12 10.31 12.80
C SER A 87 1.20 9.85 12.20
N ILE A 88 1.19 9.39 10.95
CA ILE A 88 2.40 8.99 10.21
C ILE A 88 3.34 10.19 10.07
N ASN A 89 2.82 11.32 9.58
CA ASN A 89 3.62 12.53 9.40
C ASN A 89 4.26 13.01 10.71
N ASN A 90 3.53 12.94 11.82
CA ASN A 90 4.05 13.34 13.12
C ASN A 90 5.15 12.41 13.64
N ALA A 91 5.00 11.09 13.51
CA ALA A 91 6.03 10.12 13.89
C ALA A 91 7.29 10.27 13.00
N MET A 92 7.10 10.53 11.71
CA MET A 92 8.20 10.73 10.78
C MET A 92 9.09 11.94 11.11
N ALA A 93 8.61 12.92 11.88
CA ALA A 93 9.44 14.04 12.29
C ALA A 93 10.66 13.60 13.12
N GLY A 94 10.47 12.70 14.11
CA GLY A 94 11.57 12.12 14.88
C GLY A 94 12.47 11.20 14.03
N VAL A 95 11.87 10.45 13.07
CA VAL A 95 12.62 9.60 12.13
C VAL A 95 13.55 10.45 11.25
N HIS A 96 13.08 11.57 10.69
CA HIS A 96 13.92 12.51 9.94
C HIS A 96 15.06 13.08 10.78
N ALA A 97 14.78 13.45 12.04
CA ALA A 97 15.80 13.96 12.95
C ALA A 97 16.88 12.92 13.24
N TYR A 98 16.49 11.66 13.45
CA TYR A 98 17.42 10.57 13.74
C TYR A 98 18.34 10.24 12.56
N PHE A 99 17.77 10.09 11.36
CA PHE A 99 18.52 9.68 10.16
C PHE A 99 19.11 10.85 9.34
N LYS A 100 19.02 12.10 9.81
CA LYS A 100 19.39 13.30 9.03
C LYS A 100 20.80 13.26 8.40
N ASN A 101 21.73 12.52 8.98
CA ASN A 101 23.11 12.42 8.53
C ASN A 101 23.44 11.12 7.77
N ASP A 102 22.48 10.22 7.60
CA ASP A 102 22.66 8.95 6.88
C ASP A 102 22.61 9.21 5.37
N ASP A 103 23.75 9.06 4.68
CA ASP A 103 23.89 9.26 3.24
C ASP A 103 23.60 8.00 2.41
N HIS A 104 23.38 6.86 3.08
CA HIS A 104 22.93 5.61 2.48
C HIS A 104 21.41 5.37 2.58
N LEU A 105 20.67 6.34 3.11
CA LEU A 105 19.21 6.28 3.28
C LEU A 105 18.53 7.44 2.55
N CYS A 106 17.39 7.17 1.92
CA CYS A 106 16.48 8.18 1.41
C CYS A 106 15.09 7.99 2.03
N LEU A 107 14.66 8.92 2.85
CA LEU A 107 13.30 9.02 3.39
C LEU A 107 12.46 9.89 2.44
N TYR A 108 11.83 9.28 1.44
CA TYR A 108 10.97 9.96 0.46
C TYR A 108 9.55 10.08 1.03
N HIS A 109 9.27 11.21 1.67
CA HIS A 109 8.08 11.42 2.48
C HIS A 109 7.03 12.27 1.77
N VAL A 110 5.96 11.64 1.28
CA VAL A 110 4.80 12.28 0.67
C VAL A 110 3.77 12.58 1.77
N THR A 111 3.77 13.83 2.26
CA THR A 111 2.98 14.25 3.42
C THR A 111 1.49 14.40 3.14
N GLY A 112 1.10 14.57 1.88
CA GLY A 112 -0.23 15.03 1.49
C GLY A 112 -0.38 16.55 1.57
N THR A 113 -1.39 17.05 0.89
CA THR A 113 -1.56 18.51 0.67
C THR A 113 -1.90 19.30 1.93
N LEU A 114 -2.53 18.66 2.93
CA LEU A 114 -3.04 19.34 4.12
C LEU A 114 -1.99 19.54 5.23
N GLU A 115 -0.97 18.69 5.27
CA GLU A 115 -0.01 18.68 6.37
C GLU A 115 1.40 19.13 5.93
N TYR A 116 1.61 19.38 4.64
CA TYR A 116 2.93 19.67 4.07
C TYR A 116 3.65 20.83 4.78
N ASP A 117 3.00 21.99 4.85
CA ASP A 117 3.63 23.20 5.39
C ASP A 117 4.01 23.03 6.87
N LYS A 118 3.16 22.36 7.65
CA LYS A 118 3.43 22.05 9.06
C LYS A 118 4.61 21.09 9.24
N ILE A 119 4.74 20.11 8.34
CA ILE A 119 5.84 19.14 8.44
C ILE A 119 7.16 19.77 8.01
N ILE A 120 7.18 20.57 6.93
CA ILE A 120 8.36 21.35 6.52
C ILE A 120 8.92 22.17 7.70
N GLU A 121 8.06 22.92 8.38
CA GLU A 121 8.44 23.71 9.55
C GLU A 121 8.94 22.82 10.70
N LYS A 122 8.19 21.77 11.04
CA LYS A 122 8.48 20.88 12.16
C LYS A 122 9.82 20.16 12.04
N VAL A 123 10.21 19.77 10.83
CA VAL A 123 11.47 19.07 10.57
C VAL A 123 12.60 19.99 10.13
N HIS A 124 12.36 21.29 10.08
CA HIS A 124 13.31 22.31 9.60
C HIS A 124 13.89 21.97 8.22
N ALA A 125 13.00 21.59 7.29
CA ALA A 125 13.39 21.32 5.92
C ALA A 125 13.83 22.60 5.19
N ASP A 126 14.73 22.46 4.23
CA ASP A 126 15.08 23.56 3.33
C ASP A 126 13.96 23.88 2.32
N LYS A 127 14.20 24.89 1.45
CA LYS A 127 13.21 25.33 0.46
C LYS A 127 12.85 24.26 -0.57
N GLU A 128 13.72 23.29 -0.79
CA GLU A 128 13.53 22.14 -1.66
C GLU A 128 12.93 20.94 -0.92
N GLY A 129 12.56 21.07 0.36
CA GLY A 129 12.02 20.01 1.19
C GLY A 129 13.04 18.99 1.65
N ARG A 130 14.33 19.31 1.68
CA ARG A 130 15.37 18.41 2.15
C ARG A 130 15.56 18.53 3.66
N VAL A 131 15.80 17.39 4.30
CA VAL A 131 16.11 17.31 5.73
C VAL A 131 17.43 16.55 5.89
N GLY A 132 18.52 17.29 6.06
CA GLY A 132 19.86 16.71 6.09
C GLY A 132 20.19 15.96 4.81
N LYS A 133 20.89 14.83 4.92
CA LYS A 133 21.31 14.00 3.78
C LYS A 133 20.19 13.03 3.34
N ALA A 134 19.44 12.47 4.29
CA ALA A 134 18.47 11.40 4.05
C ALA A 134 17.07 11.89 3.68
N GLY A 135 16.62 13.02 4.18
CA GLY A 135 15.20 13.40 4.12
C GLY A 135 14.83 14.16 2.84
N ARG A 136 13.70 13.76 2.24
CA ARG A 136 13.01 14.48 1.14
C ARG A 136 11.53 14.57 1.45
N ILE A 137 11.02 15.78 1.65
CA ILE A 137 9.60 16.04 1.93
C ILE A 137 8.90 16.46 0.64
N ILE A 138 7.89 15.72 0.25
CA ILE A 138 7.10 15.94 -0.96
C ILE A 138 5.66 16.23 -0.56
N LYS A 139 5.08 17.29 -1.09
CA LYS A 139 3.68 17.66 -0.83
C LYS A 139 2.72 16.63 -1.42
N TYR A 140 2.96 16.27 -2.68
CA TYR A 140 2.15 15.32 -3.43
C TYR A 140 2.99 14.66 -4.52
N GLU A 141 2.88 13.35 -4.68
CA GLU A 141 3.56 12.61 -5.75
C GLU A 141 2.58 12.31 -6.89
N TYR A 142 2.78 12.97 -8.02
CA TYR A 142 1.94 12.79 -9.22
C TYR A 142 2.27 11.51 -10.00
N HIS A 143 3.47 10.98 -9.80
CA HIS A 143 3.96 9.78 -10.48
C HIS A 143 4.25 8.66 -9.47
N MET A 144 3.23 8.29 -8.68
CA MET A 144 3.32 7.24 -7.65
C MET A 144 3.92 5.92 -8.17
N PRO A 145 3.64 5.44 -9.42
CA PRO A 145 4.30 4.27 -9.98
C PRO A 145 5.82 4.33 -9.91
N ARG A 146 6.39 5.50 -10.22
CA ARG A 146 7.82 5.77 -10.13
C ARG A 146 8.34 5.66 -8.69
N ALA A 147 7.64 6.27 -7.74
CA ALA A 147 8.03 6.22 -6.33
C ALA A 147 7.98 4.79 -5.77
N LEU A 148 6.92 4.03 -6.10
CA LEU A 148 6.77 2.62 -5.74
C LEU A 148 7.85 1.73 -6.37
N ALA A 149 8.20 1.97 -7.64
CA ALA A 149 9.23 1.20 -8.33
C ALA A 149 10.64 1.46 -7.77
N ALA A 150 10.92 2.68 -7.31
CA ALA A 150 12.21 3.07 -6.76
C ALA A 150 12.44 2.60 -5.31
N ALA A 151 11.38 2.41 -4.53
CA ALA A 151 11.43 2.11 -3.10
C ALA A 151 11.95 0.70 -2.78
N ASP A 152 12.57 0.56 -1.61
CA ASP A 152 12.96 -0.71 -0.98
C ASP A 152 11.97 -1.11 0.11
N LEU A 153 11.36 -0.12 0.75
CA LEU A 153 10.40 -0.27 1.83
C LEU A 153 9.34 0.83 1.70
N ILE A 154 8.10 0.54 2.09
CA ILE A 154 7.07 1.57 2.20
C ILE A 154 6.47 1.61 3.60
N ILE A 155 6.16 2.83 4.08
CA ILE A 155 5.38 3.09 5.28
C ILE A 155 4.07 3.76 4.84
N CYS A 156 2.93 3.08 5.03
CA CYS A 156 1.66 3.60 4.54
C CYS A 156 0.43 3.09 5.29
N ARG A 157 -0.74 3.61 4.91
CA ARG A 157 -2.05 3.05 5.30
C ARG A 157 -2.32 1.73 4.57
N ALA A 158 -3.27 0.91 5.11
CA ALA A 158 -3.61 -0.40 4.56
C ALA A 158 -4.88 -0.38 3.69
N GLY A 159 -4.98 0.57 2.77
CA GLY A 159 -6.04 0.60 1.77
C GLY A 159 -5.92 -0.56 0.79
N ALA A 160 -7.03 -1.20 0.44
CA ALA A 160 -7.04 -2.42 -0.36
C ALA A 160 -6.35 -2.30 -1.73
N VAL A 161 -6.58 -1.20 -2.45
CA VAL A 161 -5.92 -0.94 -3.75
C VAL A 161 -4.43 -0.70 -3.57
N SER A 162 -4.03 0.11 -2.57
CA SER A 162 -2.61 0.33 -2.29
C SER A 162 -1.90 -0.99 -1.99
N LEU A 163 -2.50 -1.86 -1.16
CA LEU A 163 -1.92 -3.17 -0.87
C LEU A 163 -1.79 -4.05 -2.12
N ALA A 164 -2.75 -3.99 -3.04
CA ALA A 164 -2.63 -4.70 -4.32
C ALA A 164 -1.48 -4.16 -5.17
N GLU A 165 -1.26 -2.83 -5.18
CA GLU A 165 -0.12 -2.19 -5.86
C GLU A 165 1.22 -2.62 -5.23
N LEU A 166 1.30 -2.69 -3.87
CA LEU A 166 2.49 -3.19 -3.18
C LEU A 166 2.80 -4.65 -3.53
N ALA A 167 1.78 -5.50 -3.49
CA ALA A 167 1.91 -6.91 -3.86
C ALA A 167 2.39 -7.09 -5.30
N ALA A 168 1.83 -6.30 -6.24
CA ALA A 168 2.25 -6.32 -7.65
C ALA A 168 3.71 -5.90 -7.84
N ARG A 169 4.26 -5.08 -6.93
CA ARG A 169 5.66 -4.64 -6.95
C ARG A 169 6.58 -5.51 -6.09
N GLY A 170 6.04 -6.46 -5.32
CA GLY A 170 6.80 -7.18 -4.32
C GLY A 170 7.42 -6.24 -3.28
N LEU A 171 6.74 -5.14 -2.93
CA LEU A 171 7.30 -4.11 -2.06
C LEU A 171 7.01 -4.43 -0.59
N PRO A 172 8.04 -4.62 0.27
CA PRO A 172 7.88 -4.77 1.70
C PRO A 172 7.23 -3.56 2.36
N ALA A 173 6.42 -3.75 3.40
CA ALA A 173 5.69 -2.65 4.00
C ALA A 173 5.72 -2.64 5.54
N ILE A 174 5.71 -1.43 6.12
CA ILE A 174 5.27 -1.16 7.49
C ILE A 174 3.88 -0.50 7.37
N LEU A 175 2.85 -1.24 7.76
CA LEU A 175 1.47 -0.84 7.59
C LEU A 175 0.93 -0.19 8.87
N ILE A 176 0.35 0.98 8.72
CA ILE A 176 -0.33 1.71 9.79
C ILE A 176 -1.81 1.84 9.41
N PRO A 177 -2.69 0.88 9.76
CA PRO A 177 -4.10 0.92 9.41
C PRO A 177 -4.77 2.20 9.89
N TYR A 178 -5.69 2.74 9.07
CA TYR A 178 -6.44 3.94 9.45
C TYR A 178 -7.48 3.58 10.53
N PRO A 179 -7.43 4.19 11.72
CA PRO A 179 -8.22 3.76 12.87
C PRO A 179 -9.72 4.05 12.76
N TYR A 180 -10.11 4.95 11.84
CA TYR A 180 -11.51 5.31 11.59
C TYR A 180 -12.04 4.70 10.29
N ALA A 181 -11.40 3.67 9.79
CA ALA A 181 -11.89 2.94 8.63
C ALA A 181 -13.20 2.19 8.99
N ALA A 182 -14.18 2.26 8.10
CA ALA A 182 -15.47 1.59 8.32
C ALA A 182 -15.25 0.09 8.62
N GLU A 183 -15.90 -0.42 9.67
CA GLU A 183 -15.74 -1.82 10.13
C GLU A 183 -14.26 -2.24 10.33
N ASP A 184 -13.35 -1.30 10.58
CA ASP A 184 -11.91 -1.54 10.76
C ASP A 184 -11.24 -2.30 9.60
N HIS A 185 -11.79 -2.18 8.37
CA HIS A 185 -11.37 -2.99 7.23
C HIS A 185 -9.87 -2.90 6.94
N GLN A 186 -9.20 -1.74 7.23
CA GLN A 186 -7.77 -1.60 7.00
C GLN A 186 -6.92 -2.50 7.92
N THR A 187 -7.33 -2.70 9.16
CA THR A 187 -6.64 -3.65 10.06
C THR A 187 -6.74 -5.07 9.53
N PHE A 188 -7.92 -5.48 9.03
CA PHE A 188 -8.08 -6.81 8.44
C PHE A 188 -7.28 -6.96 7.14
N ASN A 189 -7.24 -5.96 6.29
CA ASN A 189 -6.40 -5.96 5.09
C ASN A 189 -4.92 -6.10 5.45
N ALA A 190 -4.41 -5.31 6.42
CA ALA A 190 -3.03 -5.38 6.88
C ALA A 190 -2.67 -6.75 7.45
N ARG A 191 -3.57 -7.39 8.21
CA ARG A 191 -3.32 -8.72 8.79
C ARG A 191 -3.06 -9.79 7.74
N VAL A 192 -3.64 -9.69 6.54
CA VAL A 192 -3.34 -10.63 5.44
C VAL A 192 -1.87 -10.54 5.04
N PHE A 193 -1.35 -9.31 4.90
CA PHE A 193 0.06 -9.07 4.55
C PHE A 193 1.00 -9.51 5.67
N VAL A 194 0.66 -9.22 6.92
CA VAL A 194 1.44 -9.66 8.09
C VAL A 194 1.48 -11.18 8.20
N ALA A 195 0.33 -11.84 8.04
CA ALA A 195 0.25 -13.31 8.09
C ALA A 195 1.05 -14.00 6.97
N ALA A 196 1.16 -13.36 5.81
CA ALA A 196 2.00 -13.82 4.71
C ALA A 196 3.49 -13.53 4.92
N GLY A 197 3.88 -12.72 5.92
CA GLY A 197 5.25 -12.24 6.11
C GLY A 197 5.65 -11.08 5.19
N ALA A 198 4.70 -10.47 4.49
CA ALA A 198 4.91 -9.38 3.51
C ALA A 198 5.00 -7.99 4.16
N ALA A 199 4.56 -7.85 5.41
CA ALA A 199 4.54 -6.57 6.11
C ALA A 199 4.70 -6.72 7.62
N ARG A 200 5.14 -5.62 8.26
CA ARG A 200 4.96 -5.35 9.67
C ARG A 200 3.74 -4.45 9.85
N MET A 201 3.09 -4.49 11.01
CA MET A 201 1.94 -3.64 11.29
C MET A 201 2.10 -2.94 12.63
N ILE A 202 1.92 -1.62 12.63
CA ILE A 202 1.86 -0.80 13.84
C ILE A 202 0.44 -0.22 13.93
N VAL A 203 -0.23 -0.47 15.06
CA VAL A 203 -1.55 0.13 15.31
C VAL A 203 -1.39 1.64 15.52
N ASP A 204 -2.21 2.46 14.84
CA ASP A 204 -2.06 3.92 14.77
C ASP A 204 -1.86 4.60 16.14
N LYS A 205 -2.59 4.16 17.19
CA LYS A 205 -2.49 4.69 18.55
C LYS A 205 -1.15 4.41 19.26
N TYR A 206 -0.40 3.43 18.78
CA TYR A 206 0.91 3.06 19.34
C TYR A 206 2.06 3.52 18.45
N LEU A 207 1.76 4.19 17.32
CA LEU A 207 2.76 4.67 16.39
C LEU A 207 3.65 5.73 17.03
N THR A 208 4.94 5.45 17.11
CA THR A 208 5.99 6.37 17.57
C THR A 208 7.14 6.44 16.56
N ASP A 209 7.94 7.49 16.66
CA ASP A 209 9.19 7.60 15.90
C ASP A 209 10.17 6.46 16.26
N LYS A 210 10.23 6.06 17.54
CA LYS A 210 11.14 5.00 18.01
C LYS A 210 10.84 3.66 17.35
N GLU A 211 9.57 3.26 17.25
CA GLU A 211 9.17 2.02 16.58
C GLU A 211 9.52 2.06 15.09
N LEU A 212 9.26 3.18 14.41
CA LEU A 212 9.63 3.32 13.00
C LEU A 212 11.15 3.30 12.80
N ILE A 213 11.93 3.98 13.66
CA ILE A 213 13.40 3.94 13.63
C ILE A 213 13.90 2.51 13.79
N GLN A 214 13.37 1.78 14.77
CA GLN A 214 13.74 0.38 15.01
C GLN A 214 13.46 -0.51 13.79
N ASP A 215 12.26 -0.40 13.22
CA ASP A 215 11.86 -1.21 12.07
C ASP A 215 12.63 -0.85 10.80
N ILE A 216 12.84 0.44 10.53
CA ILE A 216 13.65 0.90 9.37
C ILE A 216 15.09 0.41 9.52
N THR A 217 15.71 0.61 10.69
CA THR A 217 17.09 0.18 10.94
C THR A 217 17.22 -1.33 10.76
N TYR A 218 16.32 -2.11 11.38
CA TYR A 218 16.36 -3.57 11.26
C TYR A 218 16.26 -4.03 9.80
N LEU A 219 15.32 -3.50 9.03
CA LEU A 219 15.11 -3.91 7.63
C LEU A 219 16.23 -3.42 6.71
N LYS A 220 16.79 -2.22 6.95
CA LYS A 220 17.96 -1.71 6.23
C LYS A 220 19.19 -2.57 6.47
N ASP A 221 19.41 -2.97 7.73
CA ASP A 221 20.63 -3.67 8.14
C ASP A 221 20.51 -5.22 8.02
N THR A 222 19.32 -5.73 7.63
CA THR A 222 19.06 -7.17 7.47
C THR A 222 18.51 -7.47 6.06
N PRO A 223 19.33 -7.45 5.00
CA PRO A 223 18.87 -7.66 3.62
C PRO A 223 18.09 -8.96 3.41
N ALA A 224 18.44 -10.03 4.13
CA ALA A 224 17.74 -11.31 4.05
C ALA A 224 16.28 -11.20 4.54
N ALA A 225 16.02 -10.44 5.61
CA ALA A 225 14.67 -10.21 6.11
C ALA A 225 13.86 -9.37 5.13
N LEU A 226 14.46 -8.32 4.57
CA LEU A 226 13.83 -7.46 3.56
C LEU A 226 13.47 -8.26 2.30
N HIS A 227 14.39 -9.11 1.82
CA HIS A 227 14.17 -9.96 0.65
C HIS A 227 13.04 -10.97 0.88
N SER A 228 13.04 -11.64 2.04
CA SER A 228 11.95 -12.55 2.42
C SER A 228 10.59 -11.83 2.45
N MET A 229 10.53 -10.61 2.96
CA MET A 229 9.30 -9.80 2.93
C MET A 229 8.90 -9.43 1.50
N SER A 230 9.86 -9.14 0.63
CA SER A 230 9.63 -8.83 -0.79
C SER A 230 9.01 -10.04 -1.51
N ASP A 231 9.59 -11.22 -1.35
CA ASP A 231 9.08 -12.46 -1.95
C ASP A 231 7.66 -12.78 -1.46
N ALA A 232 7.42 -12.61 -0.15
CA ALA A 232 6.10 -12.80 0.44
C ALA A 232 5.07 -11.79 -0.12
N SER A 233 5.47 -10.53 -0.31
CA SER A 233 4.63 -9.49 -0.91
C SER A 233 4.29 -9.83 -2.37
N ALA A 234 5.28 -10.23 -3.17
CA ALA A 234 5.10 -10.65 -4.56
C ALA A 234 4.16 -11.86 -4.68
N GLY A 235 4.23 -12.81 -3.71
CA GLY A 235 3.35 -13.98 -3.65
C GLY A 235 1.86 -13.63 -3.48
N LEU A 236 1.54 -12.47 -2.94
CA LEU A 236 0.17 -11.96 -2.82
C LEU A 236 -0.32 -11.25 -4.10
N GLY A 237 0.56 -10.96 -5.05
CA GLY A 237 0.28 -10.18 -6.23
C GLY A 237 -0.72 -10.86 -7.19
N ARG A 238 -1.73 -10.10 -7.64
CA ARG A 238 -2.73 -10.51 -8.64
C ARG A 238 -2.74 -9.50 -9.79
N ILE A 239 -1.66 -9.48 -10.56
CA ILE A 239 -1.42 -8.48 -11.61
C ILE A 239 -2.45 -8.51 -12.76
N HIS A 240 -3.19 -9.60 -12.89
CA HIS A 240 -4.22 -9.78 -13.93
C HIS A 240 -5.65 -9.55 -13.43
N ALA A 241 -5.85 -9.08 -12.18
CA ALA A 241 -7.15 -8.92 -11.55
C ALA A 241 -8.18 -8.18 -12.42
N GLY A 242 -7.80 -7.08 -13.05
CA GLY A 242 -8.70 -6.31 -13.94
C GLY A 242 -9.19 -7.13 -15.14
N ARG A 243 -8.29 -7.88 -15.78
CA ARG A 243 -8.62 -8.76 -16.90
C ARG A 243 -9.51 -9.94 -16.47
N ASP A 244 -9.23 -10.51 -15.29
CA ASP A 244 -9.99 -11.63 -14.78
C ASP A 244 -11.42 -11.22 -14.39
N ILE A 245 -11.61 -10.02 -13.81
CA ILE A 245 -12.94 -9.46 -13.53
C ILE A 245 -13.69 -9.17 -14.84
N ALA A 246 -13.04 -8.59 -15.84
CA ALA A 246 -13.65 -8.34 -17.14
C ALA A 246 -14.10 -9.65 -17.83
N ARG A 247 -13.27 -10.70 -17.76
CA ARG A 247 -13.61 -12.02 -18.28
C ARG A 247 -14.85 -12.60 -17.58
N LEU A 248 -14.91 -12.53 -16.25
CA LEU A 248 -16.09 -12.97 -15.50
C LEU A 248 -17.36 -12.23 -15.92
N ALA A 249 -17.28 -10.92 -16.15
CA ALA A 249 -18.42 -10.13 -16.61
C ALA A 249 -18.89 -10.56 -18.00
N LEU A 250 -17.98 -10.84 -18.94
CA LEU A 250 -18.31 -11.31 -20.29
C LEU A 250 -18.95 -12.71 -20.25
N GLU A 251 -18.38 -13.65 -19.49
CA GLU A 251 -18.93 -15.00 -19.33
C GLU A 251 -20.36 -14.99 -18.74
N LEU A 252 -20.63 -14.05 -17.81
CA LEU A 252 -21.97 -13.87 -17.26
C LEU A 252 -22.95 -13.31 -18.30
N ALA A 253 -22.52 -12.34 -19.12
CA ALA A 253 -23.36 -11.77 -20.18
C ALA A 253 -23.76 -12.83 -21.21
N GLU A 254 -22.84 -13.71 -21.63
CA GLU A 254 -23.10 -14.81 -22.57
C GLU A 254 -24.10 -15.85 -22.01
N LYS A 255 -24.01 -16.15 -20.70
CA LYS A 255 -24.96 -17.07 -20.03
C LYS A 255 -26.36 -16.48 -19.89
N GLY A 256 -26.47 -15.16 -19.68
CA GLY A 256 -27.74 -14.46 -19.57
C GLY A 256 -28.45 -14.21 -20.91
N SER A 257 -27.77 -14.45 -22.02
CA SER A 257 -28.30 -14.30 -23.40
C SER A 257 -28.91 -15.61 -23.95
N LYS A 258 -28.79 -16.71 -23.22
CA LYS A 258 -29.42 -18.01 -23.51
C LYS A 258 -30.64 -18.22 -22.63
#